data_e98d80b065d70e78c3c09f95bf36dd0d
#
_entry.id   e98d80b065d70e78c3c09f95bf36dd0d
#
_cell.length_a   1.000
_cell.length_b   1.000
_cell.length_c   1.000
_cell.angle_alpha   90.00
_cell.angle_beta   90.00
_cell.angle_gamma   90.00
#
_symmetry.space_group_name_H-M   'P 1'
#
loop_
_entity.id
_entity.type
_entity.pdbx_description
1 polymer ?
#
loop_
_entity_poly.entity_id
_entity_poly.type
_entity_poly.pdbx_seq_one_letter_code
_entity_poly.pdbx_strand_id
1 'polypeptide(L)'
;IQSNVIHQAYVHQVKKLLFLGSSCIYPKMAPQPLKEEYLLTGLLEPTNEPYAIAKIAGIKMCDAYRSQYGCNFISVMPTNLYGPNDNYDLNNSHVLPALLRKFITAKNSGAPSVNMWGTGSPKREFLHADDLAAACVYLMQTYDAEGLVNIGVGEDISILELAQLVQKIVGYEGTIQTDPSKPDGTPRKLMDVSKLAALGWKAQISLEEGIQRVYEEIKDKDWR
;
A
#
# COMPACT_ATOMS: atom_id res chain seq x y z
N ILE A 1 -0.76 -7.71 -19.12
CA ILE A 1 0.56 -7.04 -19.10
C ILE A 1 1.59 -7.93 -18.41
N GLN A 2 1.40 -8.31 -17.15
CA GLN A 2 2.37 -9.06 -16.34
C GLN A 2 2.84 -10.38 -16.97
N SER A 3 1.94 -11.17 -17.53
CA SER A 3 2.29 -12.45 -18.18
C SER A 3 3.27 -12.26 -19.33
N ASN A 4 3.06 -11.21 -20.14
CA ASN A 4 3.98 -10.88 -21.23
C ASN A 4 5.34 -10.45 -20.69
N VAL A 5 5.38 -9.57 -19.67
CA VAL A 5 6.64 -9.11 -19.07
C VAL A 5 7.43 -10.27 -18.45
N ILE A 6 6.77 -11.12 -17.66
CA ILE A 6 7.42 -12.27 -17.00
C ILE A 6 7.94 -13.27 -18.06
N HIS A 7 7.13 -13.56 -19.09
CA HIS A 7 7.54 -14.47 -20.16
C HIS A 7 8.72 -13.88 -20.98
N GLN A 8 8.64 -12.62 -21.36
CA GLN A 8 9.73 -11.97 -22.09
C GLN A 8 11.01 -11.83 -21.27
N ALA A 9 10.89 -11.62 -19.94
CA ALA A 9 12.05 -11.65 -19.05
C ALA A 9 12.78 -13.02 -19.10
N TYR A 10 12.05 -14.12 -19.18
CA TYR A 10 12.63 -15.44 -19.41
C TYR A 10 13.26 -15.59 -20.79
N VAL A 11 12.50 -15.25 -21.86
CA VAL A 11 12.98 -15.36 -23.26
C VAL A 11 14.26 -14.58 -23.48
N HIS A 12 14.36 -13.37 -22.90
CA HIS A 12 15.53 -12.51 -23.01
C HIS A 12 16.58 -12.73 -21.90
N GLN A 13 16.47 -13.81 -21.15
CA GLN A 13 17.46 -14.22 -20.13
C GLN A 13 17.78 -13.12 -19.12
N VAL A 14 16.74 -12.39 -18.68
CA VAL A 14 16.88 -11.38 -17.63
C VAL A 14 17.43 -12.03 -16.36
N LYS A 15 18.52 -11.50 -15.83
CA LYS A 15 19.23 -12.08 -14.67
C LYS A 15 18.36 -12.18 -13.42
N LYS A 16 17.50 -11.18 -13.20
CA LYS A 16 16.60 -11.12 -12.05
C LYS A 16 15.39 -10.26 -12.36
N LEU A 17 14.21 -10.67 -11.86
CA LEU A 17 12.98 -9.91 -11.96
C LEU A 17 12.34 -9.83 -10.58
N LEU A 18 11.89 -8.64 -10.17
CA LEU A 18 11.07 -8.42 -8.99
C LEU A 18 9.66 -8.07 -9.43
N PHE A 19 8.70 -8.92 -9.02
CA PHE A 19 7.29 -8.72 -9.29
C PHE A 19 6.60 -8.06 -8.09
N LEU A 20 5.96 -6.91 -8.33
CA LEU A 20 5.16 -6.23 -7.31
C LEU A 20 3.76 -6.85 -7.25
N GLY A 21 3.51 -7.64 -6.20
CA GLY A 21 2.18 -8.08 -5.80
C GLY A 21 1.38 -6.94 -5.16
N SER A 22 0.60 -7.25 -4.14
CA SER A 22 -0.19 -6.30 -3.35
C SER A 22 -0.71 -6.96 -2.08
N SER A 23 -0.87 -6.25 -0.99
CA SER A 23 -1.55 -6.75 0.22
C SER A 23 -3.02 -7.17 -0.03
N CYS A 24 -3.62 -6.74 -1.14
CA CYS A 24 -4.98 -7.14 -1.54
C CYS A 24 -5.11 -8.60 -1.96
N ILE A 25 -3.99 -9.33 -2.14
CA ILE A 25 -4.00 -10.75 -2.49
C ILE A 25 -4.34 -11.67 -1.32
N TYR A 26 -4.24 -11.17 -0.10
CA TYR A 26 -4.56 -11.96 1.08
C TYR A 26 -6.06 -12.10 1.29
N PRO A 27 -6.52 -13.22 1.87
CA PRO A 27 -7.94 -13.41 2.16
C PRO A 27 -8.49 -12.27 3.04
N LYS A 28 -9.74 -11.88 2.78
CA LYS A 28 -10.42 -10.81 3.51
C LYS A 28 -10.40 -11.00 5.03
N MET A 29 -10.56 -12.25 5.48
CA MET A 29 -10.66 -12.61 6.90
C MET A 29 -9.39 -13.32 7.40
N ALA A 30 -8.25 -13.16 6.73
CA ALA A 30 -7.00 -13.71 7.19
C ALA A 30 -6.63 -13.16 8.59
N PRO A 31 -6.00 -13.98 9.45
CA PRO A 31 -5.48 -13.51 10.73
C PRO A 31 -4.53 -12.32 10.56
N GLN A 32 -4.43 -11.50 11.59
CA GLN A 32 -3.56 -10.32 11.59
C GLN A 32 -2.42 -10.49 12.60
N PRO A 33 -1.21 -10.09 12.27
CA PRO A 33 -0.75 -9.52 11.00
C PRO A 33 -0.75 -10.54 9.85
N LEU A 34 -0.85 -10.04 8.60
CA LEU A 34 -0.89 -10.85 7.38
C LEU A 34 0.48 -11.46 7.09
N LYS A 35 0.58 -12.79 7.17
CA LYS A 35 1.79 -13.54 6.83
C LYS A 35 1.76 -14.02 5.39
N GLU A 36 2.95 -14.21 4.79
CA GLU A 36 3.09 -14.68 3.41
C GLU A 36 2.40 -16.03 3.16
N GLU A 37 2.37 -16.89 4.16
CA GLU A 37 1.72 -18.21 4.12
C GLU A 37 0.19 -18.17 4.02
N TYR A 38 -0.42 -17.01 4.27
CA TYR A 38 -1.88 -16.85 4.17
C TYR A 38 -2.39 -16.68 2.74
N LEU A 39 -1.49 -16.59 1.76
CA LEU A 39 -1.91 -16.55 0.35
C LEU A 39 -2.73 -17.78 -0.02
N LEU A 40 -3.91 -17.57 -0.60
CA LEU A 40 -4.86 -18.62 -1.06
C LEU A 40 -5.47 -19.48 0.07
N THR A 41 -5.47 -19.03 1.32
CA THR A 41 -6.08 -19.77 2.44
C THR A 41 -7.55 -19.43 2.68
N GLY A 42 -8.15 -18.54 1.91
CA GLY A 42 -9.56 -18.15 2.05
C GLY A 42 -10.04 -17.21 0.94
N LEU A 43 -11.27 -16.73 1.07
CA LEU A 43 -11.92 -15.86 0.09
C LEU A 43 -11.30 -14.46 0.08
N LEU A 44 -11.15 -13.92 -1.12
CA LEU A 44 -10.68 -12.56 -1.36
C LEU A 44 -11.75 -11.50 -1.02
N GLU A 45 -11.35 -10.24 -0.94
CA GLU A 45 -12.29 -9.12 -0.85
C GLU A 45 -13.02 -8.95 -2.20
N PRO A 46 -14.35 -9.10 -2.25
CA PRO A 46 -15.09 -9.13 -3.52
C PRO A 46 -14.94 -7.87 -4.38
N THR A 47 -14.77 -6.69 -3.73
CA THR A 47 -14.69 -5.41 -4.45
C THR A 47 -13.42 -5.25 -5.28
N ASN A 48 -12.35 -5.99 -4.95
CA ASN A 48 -11.08 -5.97 -5.68
C ASN A 48 -10.59 -7.35 -6.12
N GLU A 49 -11.45 -8.37 -6.06
CA GLU A 49 -11.11 -9.76 -6.39
C GLU A 49 -10.45 -9.90 -7.77
N PRO A 50 -10.93 -9.29 -8.87
CA PRO A 50 -10.29 -9.41 -10.19
C PRO A 50 -8.84 -8.90 -10.18
N TYR A 51 -8.57 -7.80 -9.48
CA TYR A 51 -7.23 -7.28 -9.31
C TYR A 51 -6.35 -8.24 -8.50
N ALA A 52 -6.87 -8.74 -7.39
CA ALA A 52 -6.16 -9.67 -6.52
C ALA A 52 -5.80 -10.97 -7.27
N ILE A 53 -6.74 -11.55 -8.00
CA ILE A 53 -6.51 -12.74 -8.84
C ILE A 53 -5.41 -12.47 -9.88
N ALA A 54 -5.45 -11.32 -10.56
CA ALA A 54 -4.41 -10.95 -11.51
C ALA A 54 -3.03 -10.90 -10.85
N LYS A 55 -2.91 -10.31 -9.65
CA LYS A 55 -1.64 -10.27 -8.91
C LYS A 55 -1.19 -11.65 -8.44
N ILE A 56 -2.11 -12.49 -7.94
CA ILE A 56 -1.82 -13.88 -7.56
C ILE A 56 -1.30 -14.67 -8.78
N ALA A 57 -1.93 -14.52 -9.93
CA ALA A 57 -1.48 -15.20 -11.15
C ALA A 57 -0.05 -14.79 -11.53
N GLY A 58 0.32 -13.51 -11.41
CA GLY A 58 1.69 -13.06 -11.64
C GLY A 58 2.71 -13.65 -10.66
N ILE A 59 2.36 -13.72 -9.38
CA ILE A 59 3.19 -14.37 -8.34
C ILE A 59 3.41 -15.85 -8.69
N LYS A 60 2.32 -16.58 -8.96
CA LYS A 60 2.41 -18.02 -9.29
C LYS A 60 3.14 -18.27 -10.60
N MET A 61 3.07 -17.35 -11.54
CA MET A 61 3.87 -17.40 -12.75
C MET A 61 5.36 -17.22 -12.44
N CYS A 62 5.75 -16.28 -11.59
CA CYS A 62 7.14 -16.13 -11.12
C CYS A 62 7.64 -17.41 -10.42
N ASP A 63 6.84 -17.99 -9.51
CA ASP A 63 7.15 -19.25 -8.83
C ASP A 63 7.36 -20.40 -9.83
N ALA A 64 6.48 -20.53 -10.84
CA ALA A 64 6.57 -21.56 -11.87
C ALA A 64 7.83 -21.43 -12.73
N TYR A 65 8.16 -20.20 -13.18
CA TYR A 65 9.40 -19.96 -13.95
C TYR A 65 10.65 -20.23 -13.12
N ARG A 66 10.61 -19.93 -11.84
CA ARG A 66 11.69 -20.25 -10.92
C ARG A 66 11.87 -21.77 -10.81
N SER A 67 10.80 -22.51 -10.51
CA SER A 67 10.84 -23.96 -10.33
C SER A 67 11.20 -24.73 -11.61
N GLN A 68 10.64 -24.31 -12.75
CA GLN A 68 10.79 -25.03 -14.02
C GLN A 68 12.07 -24.68 -14.78
N TYR A 69 12.48 -23.41 -14.73
CA TYR A 69 13.57 -22.90 -15.56
C TYR A 69 14.74 -22.30 -14.77
N GLY A 70 14.69 -22.33 -13.43
CA GLY A 70 15.74 -21.75 -12.59
C GLY A 70 15.84 -20.24 -12.64
N CYS A 71 14.79 -19.54 -13.09
CA CYS A 71 14.78 -18.08 -13.17
C CYS A 71 14.85 -17.44 -11.78
N ASN A 72 15.66 -16.40 -11.62
CA ASN A 72 15.69 -15.63 -10.37
C ASN A 72 14.58 -14.57 -10.37
N PHE A 73 13.33 -15.03 -10.31
CA PHE A 73 12.15 -14.19 -10.26
C PHE A 73 11.60 -14.18 -8.83
N ILE A 74 11.57 -13.03 -8.20
CA ILE A 74 11.10 -12.82 -6.82
C ILE A 74 9.80 -12.03 -6.81
N SER A 75 8.96 -12.25 -5.80
CA SER A 75 7.68 -11.56 -5.64
C SER A 75 7.59 -10.88 -4.27
N VAL A 76 7.15 -9.63 -4.23
CA VAL A 76 7.01 -8.84 -3.01
C VAL A 76 5.62 -8.25 -2.88
N MET A 77 5.14 -8.13 -1.63
CA MET A 77 3.79 -7.67 -1.29
C MET A 77 3.86 -6.33 -0.56
N PRO A 78 3.78 -5.20 -1.25
CA PRO A 78 3.71 -3.92 -0.58
C PRO A 78 2.36 -3.71 0.13
N THR A 79 2.40 -3.02 1.26
CA THR A 79 1.22 -2.47 1.94
C THR A 79 0.66 -1.25 1.20
N ASN A 80 -0.23 -0.44 1.82
CA ASN A 80 -0.75 0.76 1.17
C ASN A 80 0.36 1.79 1.02
N LEU A 81 0.55 2.26 -0.21
CA LEU A 81 1.58 3.23 -0.54
C LEU A 81 1.04 4.65 -0.56
N TYR A 82 1.90 5.60 -0.27
CA TYR A 82 1.67 7.03 -0.45
C TYR A 82 3.01 7.71 -0.74
N GLY A 83 2.97 8.88 -1.37
CA GLY A 83 4.20 9.61 -1.68
C GLY A 83 3.99 10.70 -2.75
N PRO A 84 5.09 11.22 -3.29
CA PRO A 84 5.07 12.19 -4.38
C PRO A 84 4.31 11.69 -5.61
N ASN A 85 3.65 12.61 -6.33
CA ASN A 85 2.92 12.32 -7.57
C ASN A 85 1.75 11.31 -7.44
N ASP A 86 1.18 11.15 -6.26
CA ASP A 86 0.01 10.30 -6.04
C ASP A 86 -1.24 10.87 -6.74
N ASN A 87 -2.28 10.03 -6.85
CA ASN A 87 -3.58 10.45 -7.37
C ASN A 87 -4.42 11.11 -6.28
N TYR A 88 -4.75 12.38 -6.46
CA TYR A 88 -5.56 13.17 -5.52
C TYR A 88 -7.02 13.35 -5.96
N ASP A 89 -7.51 12.64 -6.97
CA ASP A 89 -8.91 12.68 -7.39
C ASP A 89 -9.84 12.14 -6.29
N LEU A 90 -10.83 12.93 -5.87
CA LEU A 90 -11.69 12.59 -4.71
C LEU A 90 -12.59 11.38 -4.94
N ASN A 91 -12.80 10.95 -6.19
CA ASN A 91 -13.64 9.80 -6.53
C ASN A 91 -12.82 8.51 -6.69
N ASN A 92 -11.54 8.62 -7.06
CA ASN A 92 -10.72 7.48 -7.48
C ASN A 92 -9.39 7.35 -6.72
N SER A 93 -9.09 8.26 -5.78
CA SER A 93 -7.86 8.20 -5.00
C SER A 93 -7.97 7.29 -3.78
N HIS A 94 -6.82 6.86 -3.29
CA HIS A 94 -6.72 6.18 -2.00
C HIS A 94 -6.99 7.14 -0.84
N VAL A 95 -7.23 6.57 0.36
CA VAL A 95 -7.69 7.33 1.53
C VAL A 95 -6.74 8.45 1.95
N LEU A 96 -5.42 8.22 1.98
CA LEU A 96 -4.46 9.22 2.45
C LEU A 96 -4.39 10.44 1.51
N PRO A 97 -4.18 10.29 0.18
CA PRO A 97 -4.23 11.45 -0.73
C PRO A 97 -5.60 12.12 -0.76
N ALA A 98 -6.71 11.38 -0.62
CA ALA A 98 -8.05 11.99 -0.50
C ALA A 98 -8.17 12.87 0.74
N LEU A 99 -7.68 12.42 1.89
CA LEU A 99 -7.67 13.22 3.13
C LEU A 99 -6.83 14.47 2.98
N LEU A 100 -5.61 14.36 2.47
CA LEU A 100 -4.74 15.53 2.22
C LEU A 100 -5.47 16.58 1.37
N ARG A 101 -6.01 16.17 0.22
CA ARG A 101 -6.77 17.11 -0.64
C ARG A 101 -7.96 17.71 0.06
N LYS A 102 -8.75 16.91 0.79
CA LYS A 102 -9.93 17.40 1.54
C LYS A 102 -9.56 18.46 2.57
N PHE A 103 -8.54 18.20 3.39
CA PHE A 103 -8.11 19.12 4.43
C PHE A 103 -7.48 20.41 3.86
N ILE A 104 -6.66 20.30 2.81
CA ILE A 104 -6.11 21.49 2.12
C ILE A 104 -7.23 22.35 1.53
N THR A 105 -8.18 21.72 0.83
CA THR A 105 -9.31 22.44 0.23
C THR A 105 -10.19 23.10 1.31
N ALA A 106 -10.47 22.39 2.40
CA ALA A 106 -11.26 22.92 3.50
C ALA A 106 -10.58 24.12 4.20
N LYS A 107 -9.25 24.01 4.44
CA LYS A 107 -8.46 25.12 4.99
C LYS A 107 -8.50 26.33 4.09
N ASN A 108 -8.26 26.16 2.80
CA ASN A 108 -8.22 27.27 1.83
C ASN A 108 -9.58 27.94 1.60
N SER A 109 -10.68 27.19 1.76
CA SER A 109 -12.04 27.73 1.63
C SER A 109 -12.67 28.22 2.93
N GLY A 110 -12.02 28.01 4.08
CA GLY A 110 -12.59 28.30 5.40
C GLY A 110 -13.79 27.40 5.75
N ALA A 111 -13.89 26.19 5.20
CA ALA A 111 -14.99 25.28 5.47
C ALA A 111 -15.00 24.87 6.95
N PRO A 112 -16.18 24.78 7.63
CA PRO A 112 -16.26 24.47 9.06
C PRO A 112 -16.00 23.01 9.38
N SER A 113 -16.11 22.10 8.40
CA SER A 113 -15.90 20.65 8.60
C SER A 113 -15.39 19.96 7.36
N VAL A 114 -14.70 18.81 7.59
CA VAL A 114 -14.30 17.84 6.55
C VAL A 114 -15.07 16.55 6.78
N ASN A 115 -15.73 16.05 5.72
CA ASN A 115 -16.51 14.83 5.76
C ASN A 115 -15.63 13.62 5.38
N MET A 116 -15.55 12.63 6.27
CA MET A 116 -14.84 11.37 6.08
C MET A 116 -15.85 10.23 5.91
N TRP A 117 -15.64 9.38 4.91
CA TRP A 117 -16.51 8.21 4.68
C TRP A 117 -16.27 7.13 5.73
N GLY A 118 -17.35 6.45 6.11
CA GLY A 118 -17.34 5.37 7.10
C GLY A 118 -17.25 5.87 8.54
N THR A 119 -16.98 4.97 9.45
CA THR A 119 -16.84 5.25 10.90
C THR A 119 -15.44 5.77 11.25
N GLY A 120 -14.46 5.53 10.41
CA GLY A 120 -13.05 5.80 10.71
C GLY A 120 -12.36 4.73 11.56
N SER A 121 -13.08 3.68 11.97
CA SER A 121 -12.53 2.61 12.82
C SER A 121 -11.59 1.62 12.11
N PRO A 122 -11.68 1.36 10.78
CA PRO A 122 -10.76 0.45 10.12
C PRO A 122 -9.32 0.90 10.26
N LYS A 123 -8.42 -0.08 10.41
CA LYS A 123 -6.98 0.15 10.53
C LYS A 123 -6.24 -0.18 9.25
N ARG A 124 -5.28 0.67 8.89
CA ARG A 124 -4.42 0.50 7.72
C ARG A 124 -2.98 0.80 8.05
N GLU A 125 -2.12 0.10 7.39
CA GLU A 125 -0.69 0.34 7.37
C GLU A 125 -0.34 1.18 6.14
N PHE A 126 0.60 2.13 6.27
CA PHE A 126 1.04 3.03 5.21
C PHE A 126 2.56 3.02 5.10
N LEU A 127 3.07 2.90 3.87
CA LEU A 127 4.50 2.92 3.57
C LEU A 127 4.79 4.02 2.54
N HIS A 128 5.81 4.83 2.80
CA HIS A 128 6.25 5.84 1.84
C HIS A 128 6.83 5.19 0.57
N ALA A 129 6.57 5.77 -0.60
CA ALA A 129 7.00 5.22 -1.89
C ALA A 129 8.53 5.10 -2.00
N ASP A 130 9.29 6.02 -1.39
CA ASP A 130 10.76 5.95 -1.37
C ASP A 130 11.26 4.76 -0.55
N ASP A 131 10.61 4.44 0.57
CA ASP A 131 10.93 3.24 1.36
C ASP A 131 10.61 1.96 0.56
N LEU A 132 9.48 1.92 -0.16
CA LEU A 132 9.23 0.79 -1.07
C LEU A 132 10.33 0.67 -2.12
N ALA A 133 10.71 1.77 -2.76
CA ALA A 133 11.79 1.77 -3.76
C ALA A 133 13.11 1.26 -3.18
N ALA A 134 13.47 1.74 -1.98
CA ALA A 134 14.67 1.28 -1.26
C ALA A 134 14.59 -0.23 -0.93
N ALA A 135 13.43 -0.73 -0.46
CA ALA A 135 13.21 -2.15 -0.19
C ALA A 135 13.35 -3.00 -1.47
N CYS A 136 12.77 -2.54 -2.59
CA CYS A 136 12.88 -3.23 -3.87
C CYS A 136 14.34 -3.32 -4.34
N VAL A 137 15.10 -2.22 -4.29
CA VAL A 137 16.53 -2.21 -4.64
C VAL A 137 17.32 -3.14 -3.73
N TYR A 138 17.08 -3.07 -2.42
CA TYR A 138 17.71 -3.96 -1.44
C TYR A 138 17.46 -5.43 -1.75
N LEU A 139 16.21 -5.83 -1.96
CA LEU A 139 15.85 -7.22 -2.28
C LEU A 139 16.36 -7.66 -3.66
N MET A 140 16.43 -6.76 -4.64
CA MET A 140 17.06 -7.05 -5.92
C MET A 140 18.56 -7.37 -5.78
N GLN A 141 19.23 -6.81 -4.80
CA GLN A 141 20.66 -7.03 -4.56
C GLN A 141 20.95 -8.22 -3.64
N THR A 142 20.06 -8.53 -2.67
CA THR A 142 20.39 -9.41 -1.55
C THR A 142 19.53 -10.66 -1.42
N TYR A 143 18.34 -10.71 -2.09
CA TYR A 143 17.36 -11.78 -1.88
C TYR A 143 17.19 -12.65 -3.12
N ASP A 144 17.61 -13.92 -3.05
CA ASP A 144 17.51 -14.91 -4.13
C ASP A 144 16.66 -16.15 -3.74
N ALA A 145 16.07 -16.16 -2.56
CA ALA A 145 15.30 -17.30 -2.07
C ALA A 145 13.89 -17.37 -2.67
N GLU A 146 13.26 -18.50 -2.50
CA GLU A 146 11.87 -18.74 -2.90
C GLU A 146 10.87 -18.08 -1.95
N GLY A 147 9.65 -17.93 -2.46
CA GLY A 147 8.49 -17.45 -1.70
C GLY A 147 8.37 -15.91 -1.69
N LEU A 148 7.28 -15.49 -1.08
CA LEU A 148 6.88 -14.08 -1.00
C LEU A 148 7.65 -13.33 0.08
N VAL A 149 7.77 -12.01 -0.08
CA VAL A 149 8.27 -11.10 0.96
C VAL A 149 7.29 -9.96 1.13
N ASN A 150 6.72 -9.82 2.32
CA ASN A 150 5.91 -8.67 2.68
C ASN A 150 6.79 -7.44 2.87
N ILE A 151 6.36 -6.30 2.29
CA ILE A 151 7.02 -5.01 2.48
C ILE A 151 6.04 -4.03 3.13
N GLY A 152 6.37 -3.60 4.34
CA GLY A 152 5.56 -2.71 5.14
C GLY A 152 6.36 -2.10 6.27
N VAL A 153 5.66 -1.41 7.17
CA VAL A 153 6.22 -0.78 8.38
C VAL A 153 6.07 -1.71 9.60
N GLY A 154 5.03 -2.56 9.59
CA GLY A 154 4.66 -3.41 10.72
C GLY A 154 3.81 -2.69 11.78
N GLU A 155 3.30 -1.50 11.47
CA GLU A 155 2.43 -0.71 12.33
C GLU A 155 1.21 -0.22 11.55
N ASP A 156 0.05 -0.17 12.20
CA ASP A 156 -1.18 0.34 11.59
C ASP A 156 -1.82 1.47 12.41
N ILE A 157 -2.62 2.27 11.74
CA ILE A 157 -3.35 3.40 12.31
C ILE A 157 -4.81 3.33 11.86
N SER A 158 -5.75 3.74 12.69
CA SER A 158 -7.15 3.88 12.27
C SER A 158 -7.31 5.03 11.27
N ILE A 159 -8.32 4.96 10.43
CA ILE A 159 -8.59 6.02 9.44
C ILE A 159 -8.93 7.35 10.14
N LEU A 160 -9.56 7.28 11.33
CA LEU A 160 -9.83 8.49 12.11
C LEU A 160 -8.53 9.11 12.67
N GLU A 161 -7.64 8.31 13.26
CA GLU A 161 -6.33 8.79 13.73
C GLU A 161 -5.48 9.33 12.57
N LEU A 162 -5.52 8.70 11.40
CA LEU A 162 -4.90 9.21 10.19
C LEU A 162 -5.47 10.58 9.78
N ALA A 163 -6.79 10.73 9.80
CA ALA A 163 -7.43 12.00 9.48
C ALA A 163 -7.03 13.10 10.47
N GLN A 164 -6.95 12.79 11.77
CA GLN A 164 -6.48 13.71 12.79
C GLN A 164 -4.99 14.10 12.59
N LEU A 165 -4.15 13.14 12.21
CA LEU A 165 -2.75 13.42 11.88
C LEU A 165 -2.63 14.34 10.67
N VAL A 166 -3.37 14.07 9.60
CA VAL A 166 -3.40 14.94 8.41
C VAL A 166 -3.95 16.32 8.75
N GLN A 167 -5.02 16.41 9.54
CA GLN A 167 -5.58 17.66 10.04
C GLN A 167 -4.54 18.52 10.77
N LYS A 168 -3.78 17.91 11.68
CA LYS A 168 -2.67 18.53 12.44
C LYS A 168 -1.60 19.07 11.50
N ILE A 169 -1.14 18.26 10.53
CA ILE A 169 -0.07 18.62 9.60
C ILE A 169 -0.52 19.76 8.67
N VAL A 170 -1.72 19.69 8.15
CA VAL A 170 -2.29 20.76 7.29
C VAL A 170 -2.53 22.04 8.10
N GLY A 171 -2.72 21.95 9.41
CA GLY A 171 -3.12 23.08 10.27
C GLY A 171 -4.55 23.53 9.98
N TYR A 172 -5.48 22.57 9.86
CA TYR A 172 -6.90 22.85 9.67
C TYR A 172 -7.63 22.83 11.03
N GLU A 173 -8.37 23.91 11.32
CA GLU A 173 -9.01 24.14 12.63
C GLU A 173 -10.48 23.70 12.70
N GLY A 174 -11.09 23.32 11.58
CA GLY A 174 -12.49 22.84 11.55
C GLY A 174 -12.65 21.44 12.13
N THR A 175 -13.87 20.90 12.09
CA THR A 175 -14.20 19.59 12.66
C THR A 175 -14.11 18.46 11.64
N ILE A 176 -13.79 17.25 12.09
CA ILE A 176 -13.92 16.02 11.31
C ILE A 176 -15.31 15.44 11.55
N GLN A 177 -16.05 15.18 10.48
CA GLN A 177 -17.34 14.49 10.53
C GLN A 177 -17.21 13.13 9.86
N THR A 178 -17.80 12.09 10.45
CA THR A 178 -17.86 10.74 9.87
C THR A 178 -19.20 10.51 9.20
N ASP A 179 -19.21 9.78 8.07
CA ASP A 179 -20.42 9.38 7.36
C ASP A 179 -20.58 7.85 7.42
N PRO A 180 -21.24 7.31 8.46
CA PRO A 180 -21.44 5.87 8.61
C PRO A 180 -22.33 5.22 7.54
N SER A 181 -22.99 6.03 6.68
CA SER A 181 -23.76 5.51 5.55
C SER A 181 -22.85 4.92 4.45
N LYS A 182 -21.56 5.25 4.47
CA LYS A 182 -20.55 4.73 3.56
C LYS A 182 -19.84 3.52 4.16
N PRO A 183 -19.47 2.52 3.34
CA PRO A 183 -18.84 1.29 3.85
C PRO A 183 -17.43 1.55 4.40
N ASP A 184 -17.10 0.87 5.49
CA ASP A 184 -15.75 0.90 6.10
C ASP A 184 -14.72 0.04 5.38
N GLY A 185 -15.14 -0.94 4.59
CA GLY A 185 -14.25 -1.93 3.96
C GLY A 185 -13.70 -2.96 4.95
N THR A 186 -12.53 -3.53 4.66
CA THR A 186 -11.88 -4.54 5.52
C THR A 186 -11.48 -3.93 6.86
N PRO A 187 -11.80 -4.56 8.02
CA PRO A 187 -11.54 -3.98 9.34
C PRO A 187 -10.06 -3.67 9.63
N ARG A 188 -9.15 -4.56 9.23
CA ARG A 188 -7.70 -4.39 9.45
C ARG A 188 -6.88 -4.96 8.31
N LYS A 189 -5.79 -4.27 7.95
CA LYS A 189 -4.75 -4.75 7.04
C LYS A 189 -3.38 -4.33 7.58
N LEU A 190 -2.73 -5.25 8.28
CA LEU A 190 -1.38 -5.08 8.82
C LEU A 190 -0.50 -6.21 8.26
N MET A 191 0.65 -5.89 7.69
CA MET A 191 1.59 -6.89 7.19
C MET A 191 2.48 -7.43 8.30
N ASP A 192 2.73 -8.74 8.29
CA ASP A 192 3.86 -9.30 9.03
C ASP A 192 5.14 -9.01 8.23
N VAL A 193 6.01 -8.19 8.80
CA VAL A 193 7.27 -7.77 8.18
C VAL A 193 8.50 -8.47 8.79
N SER A 194 8.28 -9.50 9.60
CA SER A 194 9.34 -10.22 10.30
C SER A 194 10.38 -10.83 9.36
N LYS A 195 9.93 -11.37 8.22
CA LYS A 195 10.81 -11.90 7.19
C LYS A 195 11.74 -10.82 6.61
N LEU A 196 11.19 -9.65 6.24
CA LEU A 196 11.97 -8.55 5.70
C LEU A 196 12.95 -7.98 6.76
N ALA A 197 12.51 -7.88 8.01
CA ALA A 197 13.36 -7.46 9.12
C ALA A 197 14.51 -8.45 9.36
N ALA A 198 14.26 -9.77 9.29
CA ALA A 198 15.29 -10.80 9.38
C ALA A 198 16.30 -10.74 8.22
N LEU A 199 15.89 -10.25 7.05
CA LEU A 199 16.79 -9.98 5.92
C LEU A 199 17.62 -8.71 6.11
N GLY A 200 17.39 -7.92 7.16
CA GLY A 200 18.17 -6.74 7.51
C GLY A 200 17.61 -5.40 7.00
N TRP A 201 16.37 -5.35 6.52
CA TRP A 201 15.74 -4.12 6.04
C TRP A 201 14.54 -3.68 6.90
N LYS A 202 14.42 -2.36 7.10
CA LYS A 202 13.26 -1.72 7.77
C LYS A 202 12.98 -0.38 7.11
N ALA A 203 11.70 0.02 7.09
CA ALA A 203 11.27 1.35 6.69
C ALA A 203 11.96 2.44 7.54
N GLN A 204 12.31 3.55 6.91
CA GLN A 204 13.06 4.65 7.53
C GLN A 204 12.21 5.92 7.69
N ILE A 205 11.17 6.10 6.88
CA ILE A 205 10.33 7.29 6.86
C ILE A 205 9.11 7.03 7.74
N SER A 206 8.99 7.77 8.85
CA SER A 206 7.80 7.71 9.68
C SER A 206 6.56 8.24 8.95
N LEU A 207 5.37 7.80 9.37
CA LEU A 207 4.12 8.24 8.73
C LEU A 207 3.95 9.77 8.82
N GLU A 208 4.23 10.37 9.99
CA GLU A 208 4.13 11.83 10.19
C GLU A 208 5.10 12.59 9.28
N GLU A 209 6.36 12.17 9.22
CA GLU A 209 7.36 12.78 8.35
C GLU A 209 7.00 12.64 6.87
N GLY A 210 6.57 11.45 6.43
CA GLY A 210 6.18 11.21 5.03
C GLY A 210 4.97 12.05 4.62
N ILE A 211 3.95 12.17 5.49
CA ILE A 211 2.78 13.04 5.23
C ILE A 211 3.21 14.50 5.17
N GLN A 212 4.11 14.96 6.06
CA GLN A 212 4.62 16.33 6.03
C GLN A 212 5.33 16.63 4.71
N ARG A 213 6.21 15.72 4.23
CA ARG A 213 6.90 15.87 2.92
C ARG A 213 5.91 16.01 1.77
N VAL A 214 4.92 15.14 1.71
CA VAL A 214 3.88 15.18 0.67
C VAL A 214 3.05 16.46 0.77
N TYR A 215 2.67 16.88 1.98
CA TYR A 215 1.93 18.13 2.18
C TYR A 215 2.69 19.35 1.66
N GLU A 216 3.99 19.47 1.97
CA GLU A 216 4.82 20.58 1.48
C GLU A 216 4.87 20.65 -0.06
N GLU A 217 4.86 19.50 -0.73
CA GLU A 217 4.85 19.44 -2.20
C GLU A 217 3.52 19.91 -2.82
N ILE A 218 2.39 19.65 -2.12
CA ILE A 218 1.07 19.83 -2.73
C ILE A 218 0.24 20.97 -2.13
N LYS A 219 0.69 21.62 -1.04
CA LYS A 219 -0.08 22.63 -0.30
C LYS A 219 -0.57 23.81 -1.17
N ASP A 220 0.22 24.17 -2.19
CA ASP A 220 -0.05 25.28 -3.10
C ASP A 220 -0.68 24.83 -4.44
N LYS A 221 -1.02 23.55 -4.55
CA LYS A 221 -1.59 22.98 -5.78
C LYS A 221 -3.02 23.47 -5.99
N ASP A 222 -3.30 23.97 -7.20
CA ASP A 222 -4.67 24.29 -7.62
C ASP A 222 -5.43 23.00 -7.94
N TRP A 223 -6.50 22.76 -7.20
CA TRP A 223 -7.35 21.56 -7.33
C TRP A 223 -8.61 21.79 -8.18
N ARG A 224 -8.72 22.93 -8.86
CA ARG A 224 -9.84 23.24 -9.76
C ARG A 224 -9.83 22.41 -11.04
#